data_b8049d7d1537e93457ac574794ceefb2
#
_entry.id   b8049d7d1537e93457ac574794ceefb2
#
_cell.length_a   1.000
_cell.length_b   1.000
_cell.length_c   1.000
_cell.angle_alpha   90.00
_cell.angle_beta   90.00
_cell.angle_gamma   90.00
#
_symmetry.space_group_name_H-M   'P 1'
#
loop_
_entity.id
_entity.type
_entity.pdbx_description
1 polymer ?
#
loop_
_entity_poly.entity_id
_entity_poly.type
_entity_poly.pdbx_seq_one_letter_code
_entity_poly.pdbx_strand_id
1 'polypeptide(L)'
;FLAETFGFDDLAPADGAVAFLSGGRVPVVVVPPGEEKLDRRSATLSTDRSRSPAFALQDYLNDSDAALWGLVTNGVVIRLMRDNASLTRPAYIEADLAAIFTNEDAASFAVLWSLIHRTRFGVAGTPVTDCALERWRESGSREGEAARDRLAAQVETALKVLGSGFLEANPELAARLKSGDLDLTEWFNELLRLVYRLIFLMVAEDRSLLHPDT
;
A
#
# COMPACT_ATOMS: atom_id res chain seq x y z
N PHE A 1 24.67 -9.31 1.40
CA PHE A 1 23.71 -8.34 2.01
C PHE A 1 22.46 -9.04 2.52
N LEU A 2 21.61 -9.67 1.67
CA LEU A 2 20.38 -10.34 2.16
C LEU A 2 20.70 -11.46 3.15
N ALA A 3 21.72 -12.29 2.90
CA ALA A 3 22.11 -13.35 3.80
C ALA A 3 22.64 -12.80 5.14
N GLU A 4 23.62 -11.93 5.10
CA GLU A 4 24.33 -11.45 6.29
C GLU A 4 23.47 -10.50 7.15
N THR A 5 22.61 -9.69 6.52
CA THR A 5 21.86 -8.64 7.22
C THR A 5 20.44 -9.08 7.55
N PHE A 6 19.79 -9.82 6.64
CA PHE A 6 18.37 -10.16 6.75
C PHE A 6 18.12 -11.67 6.96
N GLY A 7 19.19 -12.47 7.16
CA GLY A 7 19.09 -13.88 7.53
C GLY A 7 18.61 -14.80 6.41
N PHE A 8 18.87 -14.45 5.14
CA PHE A 8 18.56 -15.31 4.00
C PHE A 8 19.69 -16.31 3.73
N ASP A 9 20.01 -17.14 4.69
CA ASP A 9 21.11 -18.12 4.62
C ASP A 9 20.83 -19.28 3.66
N ASP A 10 19.56 -19.44 3.27
CA ASP A 10 19.04 -20.50 2.41
C ASP A 10 18.75 -20.06 0.95
N LEU A 11 19.36 -18.95 0.51
CA LEU A 11 19.25 -18.49 -0.88
C LEU A 11 19.89 -19.49 -1.83
N ALA A 12 19.07 -20.04 -2.71
CA ALA A 12 19.50 -20.88 -3.83
C ALA A 12 19.28 -20.19 -5.17
N PRO A 13 20.18 -20.34 -6.15
CA PRO A 13 19.95 -19.87 -7.51
C PRO A 13 18.64 -20.47 -8.07
N ALA A 14 17.90 -19.67 -8.82
CA ALA A 14 16.68 -20.07 -9.49
C ALA A 14 16.73 -19.74 -10.98
N ASP A 15 15.81 -20.31 -11.75
CA ASP A 15 15.80 -20.16 -13.21
C ASP A 15 14.86 -19.00 -13.64
N GLY A 16 15.17 -18.45 -14.83
CA GLY A 16 14.34 -17.43 -15.47
C GLY A 16 14.54 -16.03 -14.91
N ALA A 17 13.44 -15.32 -14.65
CA ALA A 17 13.47 -13.93 -14.16
C ALA A 17 13.74 -13.84 -12.67
N VAL A 18 13.52 -14.90 -11.91
CA VAL A 18 13.82 -14.98 -10.47
C VAL A 18 15.27 -15.40 -10.31
N ALA A 19 16.10 -14.53 -9.75
CA ALA A 19 17.52 -14.81 -9.60
C ALA A 19 17.80 -15.82 -8.48
N PHE A 20 17.04 -15.73 -7.40
CA PHE A 20 17.20 -16.58 -6.22
C PHE A 20 15.84 -16.97 -5.61
N LEU A 21 15.83 -18.11 -4.94
CA LEU A 21 14.70 -18.59 -4.16
C LEU A 21 15.19 -18.98 -2.76
N SER A 22 14.59 -18.39 -1.72
CA SER A 22 14.93 -18.73 -0.33
C SER A 22 13.88 -19.70 0.22
N GLY A 23 14.34 -20.85 0.71
CA GLY A 23 13.51 -21.90 1.32
C GLY A 23 12.36 -22.39 0.43
N GLY A 24 12.50 -22.31 -0.89
CA GLY A 24 11.46 -22.70 -1.84
C GLY A 24 10.21 -21.82 -1.84
N ARG A 25 10.22 -20.66 -1.14
CA ARG A 25 9.01 -19.85 -0.94
C ARG A 25 9.18 -18.33 -1.09
N VAL A 26 10.40 -17.81 -1.08
CA VAL A 26 10.65 -16.37 -1.23
C VAL A 26 11.46 -16.12 -2.50
N PRO A 27 10.79 -15.80 -3.61
CA PRO A 27 11.45 -15.41 -4.84
C PRO A 27 12.12 -14.04 -4.68
N VAL A 28 13.33 -13.92 -5.24
CA VAL A 28 14.08 -12.68 -5.27
C VAL A 28 14.48 -12.37 -6.70
N VAL A 29 13.95 -11.28 -7.24
CA VAL A 29 14.33 -10.73 -8.53
C VAL A 29 15.40 -9.67 -8.32
N VAL A 30 16.52 -9.83 -9.00
CA VAL A 30 17.66 -8.91 -8.92
C VAL A 30 18.01 -8.40 -10.31
N VAL A 31 18.15 -7.09 -10.45
CA VAL A 31 18.64 -6.44 -11.66
C VAL A 31 19.86 -5.56 -11.32
N PRO A 32 20.73 -5.26 -12.28
CA PRO A 32 21.93 -4.45 -12.05
C PRO A 32 21.61 -3.07 -11.47
N PRO A 33 22.49 -2.50 -10.63
CA PRO A 33 22.33 -1.16 -10.08
C PRO A 33 22.37 -0.10 -11.19
N GLY A 34 21.52 0.91 -11.04
CA GLY A 34 21.64 2.17 -11.76
C GLY A 34 20.97 2.27 -13.12
N GLU A 35 20.49 1.17 -13.70
CA GLU A 35 19.94 1.25 -15.06
C GLU A 35 18.42 1.45 -15.07
N GLU A 36 17.68 0.97 -14.09
CA GLU A 36 16.23 0.89 -14.29
C GLU A 36 15.44 1.08 -13.00
N LYS A 37 14.38 1.86 -13.11
CA LYS A 37 13.31 1.83 -12.14
C LYS A 37 12.65 0.44 -12.21
N LEU A 38 12.29 -0.14 -11.07
CA LEU A 38 11.72 -1.49 -10.98
C LEU A 38 10.45 -1.69 -11.83
N ASP A 39 9.79 -0.60 -12.21
CA ASP A 39 8.59 -0.61 -13.10
C ASP A 39 8.90 -0.44 -14.58
N ARG A 40 10.17 -0.21 -14.96
CA ARG A 40 10.57 -0.10 -16.36
C ARG A 40 11.03 -1.45 -16.90
N ARG A 41 10.88 -1.62 -18.21
CA ARG A 41 11.34 -2.82 -18.92
C ARG A 41 12.83 -3.00 -18.75
N SER A 42 13.25 -4.21 -18.39
CA SER A 42 14.65 -4.57 -18.18
C SER A 42 15.18 -5.46 -19.29
N ALA A 43 16.31 -5.06 -19.85
CA ALA A 43 17.01 -5.86 -20.86
C ALA A 43 17.65 -7.12 -20.28
N THR A 44 17.86 -7.17 -18.98
CA THR A 44 18.48 -8.31 -18.28
C THR A 44 17.49 -9.43 -17.96
N LEU A 45 16.18 -9.14 -17.94
CA LEU A 45 15.15 -10.11 -17.57
C LEU A 45 14.49 -10.80 -18.76
N SER A 46 14.60 -10.25 -19.96
CA SER A 46 13.97 -10.81 -21.14
C SER A 46 14.65 -10.30 -22.41
N THR A 47 14.86 -11.20 -23.37
CA THR A 47 15.47 -10.88 -24.66
C THR A 47 14.62 -9.93 -25.51
N ASP A 48 13.30 -9.93 -25.30
CA ASP A 48 12.34 -9.05 -25.97
C ASP A 48 12.10 -7.72 -25.23
N ARG A 49 12.77 -7.53 -24.08
CA ARG A 49 12.62 -6.36 -23.21
C ARG A 49 11.17 -6.08 -22.79
N SER A 50 10.35 -7.11 -22.72
CA SER A 50 8.91 -6.94 -22.45
C SER A 50 8.59 -6.79 -20.95
N ARG A 51 9.46 -7.28 -20.07
CA ARG A 51 9.18 -7.38 -18.64
C ARG A 51 9.94 -6.36 -17.81
N SER A 52 9.23 -5.72 -16.87
CA SER A 52 9.87 -4.98 -15.77
C SER A 52 10.20 -5.93 -14.62
N PRO A 53 11.20 -5.60 -13.76
CA PRO A 53 11.53 -6.41 -12.59
C PRO A 53 10.33 -6.66 -11.65
N ALA A 54 9.53 -5.62 -11.37
CA ALA A 54 8.35 -5.73 -10.55
C ALA A 54 7.27 -6.64 -11.19
N PHE A 55 7.07 -6.52 -12.50
CA PHE A 55 6.12 -7.39 -13.20
C PHE A 55 6.60 -8.84 -13.22
N ALA A 56 7.90 -9.09 -13.42
CA ALA A 56 8.46 -10.43 -13.40
C ALA A 56 8.26 -11.13 -12.05
N LEU A 57 8.44 -10.40 -10.94
CA LEU A 57 8.15 -10.91 -9.61
C LEU A 57 6.64 -11.17 -9.42
N GLN A 58 5.79 -10.22 -9.83
CA GLN A 58 4.34 -10.38 -9.69
C GLN A 58 3.80 -11.58 -10.49
N ASP A 59 4.28 -11.75 -11.72
CA ASP A 59 3.95 -12.88 -12.61
C ASP A 59 4.31 -14.22 -11.92
N TYR A 60 5.53 -14.30 -11.38
CA TYR A 60 5.97 -15.48 -10.63
C TYR A 60 5.10 -15.77 -9.39
N LEU A 61 4.78 -14.72 -8.60
CA LEU A 61 3.94 -14.87 -7.40
C LEU A 61 2.53 -15.32 -7.74
N ASN A 62 1.96 -14.83 -8.84
CA ASN A 62 0.61 -15.21 -9.28
C ASN A 62 0.55 -16.65 -9.81
N ASP A 63 1.65 -17.15 -10.37
CA ASP A 63 1.73 -18.50 -10.93
C ASP A 63 2.15 -19.57 -9.90
N SER A 64 2.62 -19.15 -8.71
CA SER A 64 3.24 -20.05 -7.73
C SER A 64 2.38 -20.24 -6.48
N ASP A 65 1.89 -21.45 -6.26
CA ASP A 65 1.23 -21.83 -5.00
C ASP A 65 2.20 -21.89 -3.80
N ALA A 66 3.51 -21.93 -4.08
CA ALA A 66 4.55 -22.03 -3.04
C ALA A 66 5.06 -20.68 -2.53
N ALA A 67 4.73 -19.56 -3.20
CA ALA A 67 5.22 -18.23 -2.87
C ALA A 67 4.07 -17.23 -2.78
N LEU A 68 3.98 -16.53 -1.66
CA LEU A 68 2.97 -15.48 -1.43
C LEU A 68 3.59 -14.08 -1.37
N TRP A 69 4.83 -14.00 -0.92
CA TRP A 69 5.61 -12.78 -0.77
C TRP A 69 6.97 -12.94 -1.45
N GLY A 70 7.46 -11.87 -2.03
CA GLY A 70 8.76 -11.87 -2.70
C GLY A 70 9.45 -10.51 -2.65
N LEU A 71 10.70 -10.49 -3.07
CA LEU A 71 11.55 -9.31 -3.10
C LEU A 71 12.00 -8.99 -4.51
N VAL A 72 12.07 -7.72 -4.85
CA VAL A 72 12.70 -7.25 -6.07
C VAL A 72 13.60 -6.05 -5.78
N THR A 73 14.80 -6.06 -6.33
CA THR A 73 15.80 -5.01 -6.09
C THR A 73 16.71 -4.77 -7.29
N ASN A 74 17.19 -3.52 -7.39
CA ASN A 74 18.28 -3.12 -8.26
C ASN A 74 19.52 -2.63 -7.48
N GLY A 75 19.58 -2.94 -6.17
CA GLY A 75 20.65 -2.50 -5.29
C GLY A 75 20.53 -1.06 -4.78
N VAL A 76 19.72 -0.22 -5.43
CA VAL A 76 19.42 1.17 -5.01
C VAL A 76 18.11 1.22 -4.23
N VAL A 77 17.11 0.51 -4.73
CA VAL A 77 15.82 0.34 -4.04
C VAL A 77 15.52 -1.15 -3.87
N ILE A 78 14.74 -1.47 -2.85
CA ILE A 78 14.20 -2.81 -2.61
C ILE A 78 12.69 -2.72 -2.39
N ARG A 79 11.95 -3.63 -3.03
CA ARG A 79 10.50 -3.78 -2.83
C ARG A 79 10.16 -5.12 -2.24
N LEU A 80 9.28 -5.11 -1.25
CA LEU A 80 8.54 -6.25 -0.78
C LEU A 80 7.19 -6.27 -1.49
N MET A 81 6.88 -7.35 -2.20
CA MET A 81 5.65 -7.53 -2.97
C MET A 81 4.91 -8.78 -2.49
N ARG A 82 3.59 -8.75 -2.63
CA ARG A 82 2.70 -9.85 -2.35
C ARG A 82 1.99 -10.30 -3.62
N ASP A 83 1.67 -11.58 -3.68
CA ASP A 83 0.71 -12.08 -4.66
C ASP A 83 -0.57 -11.22 -4.65
N ASN A 84 -0.96 -10.75 -5.83
CA ASN A 84 -2.13 -9.92 -6.02
C ASN A 84 -2.77 -10.25 -7.37
N ALA A 85 -3.97 -10.78 -7.33
CA ALA A 85 -4.76 -11.07 -8.52
C ALA A 85 -5.08 -9.81 -9.37
N SER A 86 -4.92 -8.61 -8.81
CA SER A 86 -5.08 -7.34 -9.53
C SER A 86 -3.78 -6.90 -10.18
N LEU A 87 -3.57 -7.25 -11.42
CA LEU A 87 -2.41 -6.82 -12.23
C LEU A 87 -2.34 -5.30 -12.47
N THR A 88 -3.46 -4.59 -12.24
CA THR A 88 -3.55 -3.15 -12.54
C THR A 88 -3.07 -2.26 -11.39
N ARG A 89 -2.99 -2.77 -10.17
CA ARG A 89 -2.53 -2.04 -8.99
C ARG A 89 -1.73 -2.95 -8.06
N PRO A 90 -0.45 -3.19 -8.36
CA PRO A 90 0.40 -3.97 -7.47
C PRO A 90 0.52 -3.28 -6.11
N ALA A 91 0.37 -4.04 -5.04
CA ALA A 91 0.61 -3.57 -3.68
C ALA A 91 2.06 -3.92 -3.30
N TYR A 92 2.83 -2.92 -2.90
CA TYR A 92 4.22 -3.12 -2.48
C TYR A 92 4.62 -2.13 -1.39
N ILE A 93 5.67 -2.49 -0.67
CA ILE A 93 6.43 -1.58 0.20
C ILE A 93 7.81 -1.41 -0.44
N GLU A 94 8.21 -0.17 -0.70
CA GLU A 94 9.51 0.15 -1.28
C GLU A 94 10.37 0.92 -0.28
N ALA A 95 11.64 0.56 -0.20
CA ALA A 95 12.63 1.28 0.56
C ALA A 95 13.76 1.75 -0.37
N ASP A 96 14.14 3.02 -0.25
CA ASP A 96 15.30 3.61 -0.91
C ASP A 96 16.55 3.29 -0.08
N LEU A 97 17.27 2.23 -0.49
CA LEU A 97 18.50 1.82 0.19
C LEU A 97 19.59 2.87 0.10
N ALA A 98 19.69 3.55 -1.06
CA ALA A 98 20.69 4.59 -1.25
C ALA A 98 20.46 5.76 -0.27
N ALA A 99 19.22 6.22 -0.14
CA ALA A 99 18.88 7.27 0.82
C ALA A 99 19.09 6.83 2.28
N ILE A 100 18.66 5.63 2.64
CA ILE A 100 18.83 5.07 4.00
C ILE A 100 20.31 5.06 4.40
N PHE A 101 21.17 4.52 3.53
CA PHE A 101 22.60 4.40 3.86
C PHE A 101 23.37 5.70 3.73
N THR A 102 23.03 6.56 2.76
CA THR A 102 23.70 7.86 2.60
C THR A 102 23.41 8.80 3.77
N ASN A 103 22.17 8.75 4.28
CA ASN A 103 21.73 9.59 5.39
C ASN A 103 21.93 8.94 6.78
N GLU A 104 22.47 7.72 6.82
CA GLU A 104 22.63 6.94 8.06
C GLU A 104 21.29 6.81 8.83
N ASP A 105 20.16 6.67 8.10
CA ASP A 105 18.81 6.62 8.68
C ASP A 105 18.55 5.26 9.34
N ALA A 106 18.99 5.15 10.59
CA ALA A 106 18.82 3.94 11.39
C ALA A 106 17.34 3.60 11.66
N ALA A 107 16.45 4.61 11.71
CA ALA A 107 15.03 4.39 11.96
C ALA A 107 14.36 3.70 10.76
N SER A 108 14.56 4.24 9.55
CA SER A 108 14.05 3.62 8.32
C SER A 108 14.68 2.25 8.08
N PHE A 109 15.97 2.08 8.39
CA PHE A 109 16.63 0.77 8.30
C PHE A 109 16.01 -0.25 9.26
N ALA A 110 15.71 0.12 10.51
CA ALA A 110 15.07 -0.75 11.48
C ALA A 110 13.67 -1.21 11.02
N VAL A 111 12.89 -0.29 10.41
CA VAL A 111 11.59 -0.63 9.80
C VAL A 111 11.78 -1.61 8.66
N LEU A 112 12.70 -1.34 7.72
CA LEU A 112 13.01 -2.24 6.61
C LEU A 112 13.43 -3.62 7.12
N TRP A 113 14.36 -3.67 8.08
CA TRP A 113 14.83 -4.91 8.66
C TRP A 113 13.69 -5.71 9.30
N SER A 114 12.80 -5.04 10.03
CA SER A 114 11.66 -5.71 10.64
C SER A 114 10.70 -6.31 9.63
N LEU A 115 10.57 -5.71 8.44
CA LEU A 115 9.65 -6.16 7.39
C LEU A 115 10.23 -7.30 6.55
N ILE A 116 11.50 -7.19 6.12
CA ILE A 116 12.06 -8.12 5.13
C ILE A 116 13.00 -9.17 5.72
N HIS A 117 13.22 -9.21 7.04
CA HIS A 117 14.01 -10.28 7.64
C HIS A 117 13.40 -11.66 7.32
N ARG A 118 14.23 -12.65 6.96
CA ARG A 118 13.82 -13.98 6.49
C ARG A 118 12.73 -14.65 7.34
N THR A 119 12.77 -14.46 8.64
CA THR A 119 11.79 -15.05 9.58
C THR A 119 10.36 -14.53 9.37
N ARG A 120 10.16 -13.43 8.64
CA ARG A 120 8.83 -12.85 8.37
C ARG A 120 8.05 -13.63 7.33
N PHE A 121 8.75 -14.40 6.49
CA PHE A 121 8.15 -15.16 5.38
C PHE A 121 7.69 -16.56 5.77
N GLY A 122 7.83 -16.94 7.05
CA GLY A 122 7.44 -18.26 7.56
C GLY A 122 8.48 -19.34 7.27
N VAL A 123 8.16 -20.57 7.68
CA VAL A 123 9.07 -21.73 7.64
C VAL A 123 8.74 -22.58 6.42
N ALA A 124 9.77 -23.15 5.76
CA ALA A 124 9.58 -24.08 4.66
C ALA A 124 8.72 -25.29 5.11
N GLY A 125 7.79 -25.73 4.25
CA GLY A 125 6.89 -26.84 4.55
C GLY A 125 5.62 -26.46 5.34
N THR A 126 5.48 -25.21 5.80
CA THR A 126 4.21 -24.70 6.34
C THR A 126 3.38 -24.01 5.25
N PRO A 127 2.06 -23.79 5.43
CA PRO A 127 1.26 -23.02 4.51
C PRO A 127 1.88 -21.63 4.23
N VAL A 128 1.82 -21.16 2.99
CA VAL A 128 2.42 -19.88 2.59
C VAL A 128 1.79 -18.68 3.32
N THR A 129 0.56 -18.83 3.76
CA THR A 129 -0.17 -17.86 4.59
C THR A 129 0.25 -17.85 6.05
N ASP A 130 0.95 -18.90 6.53
CA ASP A 130 1.46 -18.93 7.91
C ASP A 130 2.78 -18.19 8.02
N CYS A 131 2.69 -16.88 7.95
CA CYS A 131 3.85 -15.99 8.09
C CYS A 131 3.47 -14.68 8.80
N ALA A 132 4.47 -13.98 9.33
CA ALA A 132 4.25 -12.72 10.05
C ALA A 132 3.67 -11.64 9.14
N LEU A 133 4.15 -11.55 7.89
CA LEU A 133 3.68 -10.56 6.92
C LEU A 133 2.19 -10.70 6.64
N GLU A 134 1.68 -11.93 6.51
CA GLU A 134 0.27 -12.14 6.24
C GLU A 134 -0.58 -11.82 7.48
N ARG A 135 -0.13 -12.18 8.68
CA ARG A 135 -0.82 -11.78 9.91
C ARG A 135 -0.91 -10.26 10.07
N TRP A 136 0.17 -9.54 9.74
CA TRP A 136 0.17 -8.07 9.81
C TRP A 136 -0.76 -7.46 8.76
N ARG A 137 -0.73 -7.98 7.53
CA ARG A 137 -1.65 -7.55 6.46
C ARG A 137 -3.11 -7.71 6.87
N GLU A 138 -3.47 -8.88 7.40
CA GLU A 138 -4.84 -9.15 7.86
C GLU A 138 -5.26 -8.26 9.03
N SER A 139 -4.35 -8.03 9.98
CA SER A 139 -4.61 -7.12 11.10
C SER A 139 -4.85 -5.70 10.60
N GLY A 140 -3.96 -5.19 9.73
CA GLY A 140 -4.10 -3.87 9.14
C GLY A 140 -5.37 -3.72 8.29
N SER A 141 -5.76 -4.75 7.53
CA SER A 141 -7.03 -4.74 6.78
C SER A 141 -8.24 -4.62 7.70
N ARG A 142 -8.29 -5.43 8.76
CA ARG A 142 -9.39 -5.39 9.74
C ARG A 142 -9.47 -4.04 10.48
N GLU A 143 -8.32 -3.50 10.87
CA GLU A 143 -8.26 -2.17 11.51
C GLU A 143 -8.69 -1.06 10.55
N GLY A 144 -8.29 -1.15 9.28
CA GLY A 144 -8.70 -0.22 8.22
C GLY A 144 -10.21 -0.27 7.93
N GLU A 145 -10.81 -1.46 7.92
CA GLU A 145 -12.26 -1.61 7.78
C GLU A 145 -13.00 -1.02 8.97
N ALA A 146 -12.58 -1.33 10.20
CA ALA A 146 -13.17 -0.77 11.40
C ALA A 146 -13.01 0.77 11.50
N ALA A 147 -11.90 1.32 11.02
CA ALA A 147 -11.69 2.77 10.95
C ALA A 147 -12.63 3.43 9.93
N ARG A 148 -12.82 2.80 8.75
CA ARG A 148 -13.75 3.26 7.71
C ARG A 148 -15.20 3.28 8.22
N ASP A 149 -15.63 2.22 8.91
CA ASP A 149 -17.00 2.12 9.45
C ASP A 149 -17.24 3.19 10.52
N ARG A 150 -16.26 3.43 11.39
CA ARG A 150 -16.33 4.51 12.37
C ARG A 150 -16.43 5.88 11.71
N LEU A 151 -15.62 6.13 10.68
CA LEU A 151 -15.66 7.38 9.93
C LEU A 151 -17.01 7.57 9.22
N ALA A 152 -17.55 6.53 8.60
CA ALA A 152 -18.85 6.58 7.95
C ALA A 152 -19.97 6.97 8.94
N ALA A 153 -19.99 6.38 10.14
CA ALA A 153 -20.95 6.73 11.18
C ALA A 153 -20.80 8.19 11.68
N GLN A 154 -19.56 8.67 11.77
CA GLN A 154 -19.30 10.07 12.14
C GLN A 154 -19.74 11.04 11.05
N VAL A 155 -19.50 10.72 9.79
CA VAL A 155 -19.97 11.51 8.64
C VAL A 155 -21.49 11.56 8.59
N GLU A 156 -22.16 10.43 8.82
CA GLU A 156 -23.64 10.38 8.92
C GLU A 156 -24.16 11.31 10.02
N THR A 157 -23.53 11.27 11.19
CA THR A 157 -23.87 12.14 12.31
C THR A 157 -23.68 13.62 11.95
N ALA A 158 -22.55 13.97 11.33
CA ALA A 158 -22.27 15.34 10.89
C ALA A 158 -23.30 15.83 9.87
N LEU A 159 -23.69 14.98 8.90
CA LEU A 159 -24.73 15.31 7.92
C LEU A 159 -26.08 15.59 8.59
N LYS A 160 -26.48 14.79 9.58
CA LYS A 160 -27.71 15.00 10.34
C LYS A 160 -27.68 16.30 11.12
N VAL A 161 -26.61 16.58 11.84
CA VAL A 161 -26.45 17.80 12.64
C VAL A 161 -26.45 19.04 11.76
N LEU A 162 -25.65 19.05 10.70
CA LEU A 162 -25.56 20.18 9.77
C LEU A 162 -26.88 20.37 9.03
N GLY A 163 -27.48 19.30 8.52
CA GLY A 163 -28.76 19.36 7.82
C GLY A 163 -29.87 19.91 8.68
N SER A 164 -30.01 19.42 9.91
CA SER A 164 -31.01 19.93 10.87
C SER A 164 -30.76 21.41 11.20
N GLY A 165 -29.51 21.77 11.52
CA GLY A 165 -29.16 23.15 11.86
C GLY A 165 -29.43 24.13 10.71
N PHE A 166 -29.17 23.75 9.47
CA PHE A 166 -29.49 24.58 8.30
C PHE A 166 -31.00 24.75 8.13
N LEU A 167 -31.80 23.70 8.34
CA LEU A 167 -33.27 23.78 8.24
C LEU A 167 -33.89 24.60 9.36
N GLU A 168 -33.36 24.48 10.59
CA GLU A 168 -33.78 25.28 11.73
C GLU A 168 -33.47 26.78 11.53
N ALA A 169 -32.28 27.08 11.01
CA ALA A 169 -31.86 28.46 10.73
C ALA A 169 -32.56 29.10 9.53
N ASN A 170 -33.11 28.29 8.62
CA ASN A 170 -33.72 28.75 7.36
C ASN A 170 -35.11 28.16 7.12
N PRO A 171 -36.17 28.73 7.72
CA PRO A 171 -37.55 28.23 7.57
C PRO A 171 -38.05 28.16 6.12
N GLU A 172 -37.59 29.06 5.26
CA GLU A 172 -37.93 29.06 3.83
C GLU A 172 -37.37 27.82 3.12
N LEU A 173 -36.12 27.44 3.45
CA LEU A 173 -35.50 26.24 2.94
C LEU A 173 -36.27 24.99 3.37
N ALA A 174 -36.67 24.93 4.63
CA ALA A 174 -37.50 23.85 5.15
C ALA A 174 -38.89 23.77 4.47
N ALA A 175 -39.50 24.92 4.14
CA ALA A 175 -40.76 24.96 3.41
C ALA A 175 -40.60 24.46 1.97
N ARG A 176 -39.55 24.84 1.25
CA ARG A 176 -39.25 24.38 -0.09
C ARG A 176 -38.97 22.88 -0.19
N LEU A 177 -38.28 22.30 0.78
CA LEU A 177 -38.11 20.85 0.86
C LEU A 177 -39.43 20.12 1.14
N LYS A 178 -40.33 20.69 1.98
CA LYS A 178 -41.64 20.14 2.25
C LYS A 178 -42.59 20.21 1.07
N SER A 179 -42.56 21.29 0.30
CA SER A 179 -43.41 21.48 -0.91
C SER A 179 -42.91 20.65 -2.09
N GLY A 180 -41.67 20.18 -2.09
CA GLY A 180 -41.04 19.52 -3.22
C GLY A 180 -40.43 20.50 -4.25
N ASP A 181 -40.39 21.80 -3.97
CA ASP A 181 -39.72 22.81 -4.77
C ASP A 181 -38.18 22.69 -4.77
N LEU A 182 -37.66 21.96 -3.78
CA LEU A 182 -36.27 21.55 -3.70
C LEU A 182 -36.19 20.03 -3.54
N ASP A 183 -35.44 19.39 -4.44
CA ASP A 183 -35.24 17.94 -4.38
C ASP A 183 -34.39 17.54 -3.17
N LEU A 184 -34.88 16.54 -2.43
CA LEU A 184 -34.18 16.03 -1.21
C LEU A 184 -32.82 15.46 -1.54
N THR A 185 -32.67 14.82 -2.71
CA THR A 185 -31.41 14.24 -3.16
C THR A 185 -30.39 15.33 -3.49
N GLU A 186 -30.85 16.41 -4.13
CA GLU A 186 -30.00 17.58 -4.40
C GLU A 186 -29.53 18.23 -3.09
N TRP A 187 -30.44 18.45 -2.14
CA TRP A 187 -30.10 18.96 -0.81
C TRP A 187 -29.08 18.07 -0.09
N PHE A 188 -29.31 16.78 -0.07
CA PHE A 188 -28.39 15.82 0.53
C PHE A 188 -27.00 15.86 -0.12
N ASN A 189 -26.92 15.92 -1.45
CA ASN A 189 -25.66 16.01 -2.18
C ASN A 189 -24.89 17.31 -1.87
N GLU A 190 -25.58 18.43 -1.67
CA GLU A 190 -24.91 19.67 -1.27
C GLU A 190 -24.35 19.59 0.16
N LEU A 191 -25.08 18.99 1.10
CA LEU A 191 -24.58 18.73 2.44
C LEU A 191 -23.35 17.80 2.40
N LEU A 192 -23.41 16.77 1.60
CA LEU A 192 -22.31 15.81 1.44
C LEU A 192 -21.06 16.50 0.88
N ARG A 193 -21.21 17.36 -0.13
CA ARG A 193 -20.12 18.17 -0.68
C ARG A 193 -19.52 19.09 0.38
N LEU A 194 -20.35 19.71 1.21
CA LEU A 194 -19.88 20.57 2.30
C LEU A 194 -19.06 19.78 3.31
N VAL A 195 -19.56 18.63 3.76
CA VAL A 195 -18.84 17.76 4.69
C VAL A 195 -17.50 17.30 4.11
N TYR A 196 -17.45 16.89 2.84
CA TYR A 196 -16.19 16.51 2.20
C TYR A 196 -15.19 17.67 2.12
N ARG A 197 -15.65 18.89 1.81
CA ARG A 197 -14.78 20.06 1.81
C ARG A 197 -14.22 20.36 3.20
N LEU A 198 -15.05 20.26 4.24
CA LEU A 198 -14.61 20.45 5.61
C LEU A 198 -13.58 19.40 6.04
N ILE A 199 -13.84 18.10 5.75
CA ILE A 199 -12.89 17.03 6.03
C ILE A 199 -11.56 17.27 5.30
N PHE A 200 -11.61 17.65 4.03
CA PHE A 200 -10.40 17.95 3.26
C PHE A 200 -9.60 19.10 3.87
N LEU A 201 -10.27 20.19 4.26
CA LEU A 201 -9.61 21.35 4.88
C LEU A 201 -9.00 20.98 6.22
N MET A 202 -9.72 20.24 7.07
CA MET A 202 -9.21 19.79 8.38
C MET A 202 -8.00 18.87 8.23
N VAL A 203 -8.03 17.95 7.27
CA VAL A 203 -6.88 17.06 6.99
C VAL A 203 -5.70 17.86 6.42
N ALA A 204 -5.95 18.84 5.57
CA ALA A 204 -4.90 19.69 5.02
C ALA A 204 -4.26 20.56 6.10
N GLU A 205 -5.04 21.06 7.07
CA GLU A 205 -4.56 21.81 8.22
C GLU A 205 -3.72 20.91 9.14
N ASP A 206 -4.23 19.73 9.50
CA ASP A 206 -3.52 18.75 10.34
C ASP A 206 -2.16 18.35 9.75
N ARG A 207 -2.05 18.34 8.43
CA ARG A 207 -0.81 18.06 7.69
C ARG A 207 0.05 19.29 7.37
N SER A 208 -0.28 20.44 7.95
CA SER A 208 0.44 21.72 7.73
C SER A 208 0.52 22.14 6.24
N LEU A 209 -0.44 21.72 5.42
CA LEU A 209 -0.46 22.04 3.99
C LEU A 209 -1.08 23.40 3.68
N LEU A 210 -1.85 23.99 4.62
CA LEU A 210 -2.53 25.27 4.42
C LEU A 210 -1.67 26.46 4.82
N HIS A 211 -0.74 26.28 5.75
CA HIS A 211 0.20 27.28 6.20
C HIS A 211 1.60 26.66 6.20
N PRO A 212 2.45 26.94 5.20
CA PRO A 212 3.84 26.52 5.28
C PRO A 212 4.47 27.20 6.51
N ASP A 213 5.19 26.42 7.30
CA ASP A 213 5.93 26.92 8.44
C ASP A 213 6.86 28.03 7.98
N THR A 214 6.71 29.23 8.57
CA THR A 214 7.54 30.41 8.31
C THR A 214 8.85 30.30 9.06
#